data_7f9389d470e1959c87d41e878e43a35d
#
_entry.id   7f9389d470e1959c87d41e878e43a35d
#
_cell.length_a   1.000
_cell.length_b   1.000
_cell.length_c   1.000
_cell.angle_alpha   90.00
_cell.angle_beta   90.00
_cell.angle_gamma   90.00
#
_symmetry.space_group_name_H-M   'P 1'
#
loop_
_entity.id
_entity.type
_entity.pdbx_description
1 polymer ?
#
loop_
_entity_poly.entity_id
_entity_poly.type
_entity_poly.pdbx_seq_one_letter_code
_entity_poly.pdbx_strand_id
1 'polypeptide(L)'
;MFLRLAIFLLAACSSLPVSAAKQPNILWIFIEDMSAWIDCYGDEVNKGTTPNIDALAKQGVRFSRCYVPCPVCSPCRSAMITGAYQTTNGIHNHRSSRSEAGAIHLPKGVTTLPQIFRKHGYATFNAGKEDYNFVFKMADLYSINGKKRSFSPWRELAKGKPWFGQIQLAGGKSKTTKWKDKVDPSTITPPPYFPNNELFRKWHAHHFDTVRQTDADTKKVIDGLKEDGLLENTIIFWFTDHGNNHSVRAKQFCTESGTHVPFIVLGPDSRLKPGTVRKDLISTLDISATSLALAGIEIPTYFDGVNLFAKDFKARDHVISARDRCDYTIDYIRTVRTENYRYIRNFLTDRPLLQPQYRDNRDYVQFLRKGHAEGTLPKLTDEIFFGPRPSEELYDLAKDPHEINNLAKDPKFADELKRHRKLITNWQKATDDKGQYPESDAGLQEVLNQWKNRCVNPEYDRARKK
;
A
#
# COMPACT_ATOMS: atom_id res chain seq x y z
N MET A 1 79.60 -14.34 -37.52
CA MET A 1 78.65 -13.29 -37.69
C MET A 1 77.24 -13.93 -37.67
N PHE A 2 76.63 -14.11 -36.50
CA PHE A 2 75.40 -14.84 -36.32
C PHE A 2 74.26 -13.87 -36.19
N LEU A 3 73.26 -13.89 -37.11
CA LEU A 3 72.08 -13.09 -37.14
C LEU A 3 71.01 -13.77 -36.28
N ARG A 4 70.61 -13.19 -35.15
CA ARG A 4 69.50 -13.68 -34.30
C ARG A 4 68.20 -13.05 -34.79
N LEU A 5 67.32 -13.93 -35.29
CA LEU A 5 65.93 -13.58 -35.67
C LEU A 5 65.09 -13.62 -34.43
N ALA A 6 64.54 -12.46 -34.02
CA ALA A 6 63.58 -12.36 -32.91
C ALA A 6 62.15 -12.47 -33.48
N ILE A 7 61.45 -13.57 -33.14
CA ILE A 7 60.05 -13.77 -33.46
C ILE A 7 59.19 -13.10 -32.40
N PHE A 8 58.49 -12.01 -32.76
CA PHE A 8 57.45 -11.41 -31.92
C PHE A 8 56.14 -12.19 -32.08
N LEU A 9 55.71 -12.93 -31.04
CA LEU A 9 54.36 -13.46 -30.95
C LEU A 9 53.43 -12.35 -30.53
N LEU A 10 52.57 -11.85 -31.42
CA LEU A 10 51.41 -11.04 -31.09
C LEU A 10 50.34 -11.98 -30.48
N ALA A 11 50.16 -11.90 -29.15
CA ALA A 11 49.02 -12.50 -28.49
C ALA A 11 47.77 -11.63 -28.79
N ALA A 12 46.92 -12.10 -29.70
CA ALA A 12 45.61 -11.52 -29.94
C ALA A 12 44.72 -11.84 -28.73
N CYS A 13 44.58 -10.91 -27.80
CA CYS A 13 43.54 -10.94 -26.79
C CYS A 13 42.18 -10.77 -27.48
N SER A 14 41.51 -11.88 -27.79
CA SER A 14 40.10 -11.88 -28.17
C SER A 14 39.26 -11.52 -26.94
N SER A 15 38.89 -10.25 -26.80
CA SER A 15 37.87 -9.80 -25.86
C SER A 15 36.55 -10.44 -26.32
N LEU A 16 36.13 -11.49 -25.61
CA LEU A 16 34.77 -12.01 -25.75
C LEU A 16 33.81 -10.85 -25.44
N PRO A 17 32.79 -10.59 -26.28
CA PRO A 17 31.80 -9.57 -25.97
C PRO A 17 31.14 -9.98 -24.67
N VAL A 18 31.29 -9.15 -23.62
CA VAL A 18 30.47 -9.24 -22.42
C VAL A 18 29.05 -9.06 -22.91
N SER A 19 28.27 -10.14 -22.94
CA SER A 19 26.83 -10.05 -23.22
C SER A 19 26.24 -9.04 -22.26
N ALA A 20 25.75 -7.92 -22.78
CA ALA A 20 25.07 -6.93 -21.96
C ALA A 20 23.96 -7.65 -21.20
N ALA A 21 24.03 -7.66 -19.88
CA ALA A 21 23.05 -8.35 -19.06
C ALA A 21 21.64 -7.90 -19.49
N LYS A 22 20.80 -8.85 -19.84
CA LYS A 22 19.44 -8.57 -20.31
C LYS A 22 18.70 -7.81 -19.22
N GLN A 23 18.18 -6.62 -19.53
CA GLN A 23 17.40 -5.85 -18.58
C GLN A 23 16.25 -6.70 -18.02
N PRO A 24 16.06 -6.77 -16.69
CA PRO A 24 15.00 -7.58 -16.09
C PRO A 24 13.62 -7.01 -16.38
N ASN A 25 12.62 -7.87 -16.46
CA ASN A 25 11.24 -7.46 -16.34
C ASN A 25 10.96 -7.08 -14.88
N ILE A 26 10.07 -6.13 -14.67
CA ILE A 26 9.62 -5.70 -13.34
C ILE A 26 8.13 -5.98 -13.23
N LEU A 27 7.74 -6.83 -12.29
CA LEU A 27 6.34 -7.19 -12.05
C LEU A 27 5.89 -6.76 -10.67
N TRP A 28 4.83 -5.98 -10.60
CA TRP A 28 4.05 -5.75 -9.39
C TRP A 28 2.86 -6.70 -9.35
N ILE A 29 2.85 -7.65 -8.42
CA ILE A 29 1.66 -8.38 -8.03
C ILE A 29 1.02 -7.56 -6.91
N PHE A 30 0.04 -6.76 -7.28
CA PHE A 30 -0.57 -5.74 -6.45
C PHE A 30 -1.92 -6.23 -5.94
N ILE A 31 -2.01 -6.51 -4.64
CA ILE A 31 -3.19 -7.07 -3.99
C ILE A 31 -4.07 -5.92 -3.47
N GLU A 32 -5.39 -6.08 -3.51
CA GLU A 32 -6.34 -5.12 -2.94
C GLU A 32 -6.77 -5.52 -1.52
N ASP A 33 -6.84 -4.53 -0.60
CA ASP A 33 -7.53 -4.61 0.70
C ASP A 33 -7.12 -5.81 1.57
N MET A 34 -5.82 -6.14 1.70
CA MET A 34 -5.36 -7.35 2.40
C MET A 34 -4.37 -7.05 3.51
N SER A 35 -4.65 -7.56 4.70
CA SER A 35 -3.71 -7.54 5.84
C SER A 35 -2.64 -8.62 5.72
N ALA A 36 -1.55 -8.51 6.51
CA ALA A 36 -0.46 -9.48 6.55
C ALA A 36 -0.81 -10.77 7.33
N TRP A 37 -2.03 -11.27 7.19
CA TRP A 37 -2.52 -12.50 7.85
C TRP A 37 -2.13 -13.74 7.05
N ILE A 38 -0.82 -13.98 6.95
CA ILE A 38 -0.16 -14.95 6.08
C ILE A 38 0.81 -15.76 6.93
N ASP A 39 0.97 -17.06 6.67
CA ASP A 39 1.86 -17.93 7.45
C ASP A 39 3.29 -17.37 7.57
N CYS A 40 3.93 -17.00 6.48
CA CYS A 40 5.30 -16.45 6.55
C CYS A 40 5.42 -15.11 7.30
N TYR A 41 4.29 -14.47 7.67
CA TYR A 41 4.24 -13.32 8.59
C TYR A 41 3.90 -13.71 10.02
N GLY A 42 3.74 -15.00 10.32
CA GLY A 42 3.49 -15.52 11.64
C GLY A 42 2.01 -15.60 12.03
N ASP A 43 1.10 -15.60 11.05
CA ASP A 43 -0.33 -15.78 11.33
C ASP A 43 -0.67 -17.24 11.60
N GLU A 44 -1.22 -17.52 12.78
CA GLU A 44 -1.53 -18.88 13.23
C GLU A 44 -2.79 -19.47 12.55
N VAL A 45 -3.76 -18.62 12.13
CA VAL A 45 -5.00 -19.09 11.48
C VAL A 45 -4.70 -19.55 10.04
N ASN A 46 -3.79 -18.87 9.36
CA ASN A 46 -3.36 -19.22 8.01
C ASN A 46 -2.09 -20.07 7.96
N LYS A 47 -1.65 -20.62 9.09
CA LYS A 47 -0.47 -21.51 9.17
C LYS A 47 -0.62 -22.70 8.23
N GLY A 48 0.37 -22.88 7.32
CA GLY A 48 0.39 -23.93 6.32
C GLY A 48 -0.64 -23.81 5.19
N THR A 49 -1.41 -22.71 5.13
CA THR A 49 -2.48 -22.54 4.12
C THR A 49 -2.17 -21.50 3.04
N THR A 50 -0.99 -20.90 3.07
CA THR A 50 -0.51 -19.92 2.08
C THR A 50 0.81 -20.35 1.41
N PRO A 51 0.92 -21.62 0.91
CA PRO A 51 2.19 -22.20 0.49
C PRO A 51 2.84 -21.48 -0.69
N ASN A 52 2.07 -20.85 -1.57
CA ASN A 52 2.62 -20.15 -2.74
C ASN A 52 3.24 -18.81 -2.36
N ILE A 53 2.61 -18.04 -1.47
CA ILE A 53 3.16 -16.79 -0.93
C ILE A 53 4.38 -17.10 -0.06
N ASP A 54 4.32 -18.15 0.76
CA ASP A 54 5.44 -18.60 1.59
C ASP A 54 6.64 -19.04 0.76
N ALA A 55 6.39 -19.65 -0.40
CA ALA A 55 7.44 -19.99 -1.37
C ALA A 55 8.12 -18.73 -1.94
N LEU A 56 7.37 -17.65 -2.24
CA LEU A 56 7.96 -16.37 -2.65
C LEU A 56 8.85 -15.80 -1.55
N ALA A 57 8.40 -15.84 -0.29
CA ALA A 57 9.18 -15.38 0.86
C ALA A 57 10.47 -16.18 1.06
N LYS A 58 10.44 -17.50 0.82
CA LYS A 58 11.63 -18.37 0.87
C LYS A 58 12.60 -18.12 -0.28
N GLN A 59 12.11 -17.74 -1.46
CA GLN A 59 12.92 -17.48 -2.66
C GLN A 59 13.41 -16.04 -2.76
N GLY A 60 12.92 -15.13 -1.92
CA GLY A 60 13.22 -13.70 -1.98
C GLY A 60 13.51 -13.08 -0.63
N VAL A 61 13.31 -11.78 -0.57
CA VAL A 61 13.44 -10.95 0.63
C VAL A 61 12.05 -10.54 1.10
N ARG A 62 11.72 -10.88 2.35
CA ARG A 62 10.49 -10.49 3.03
C ARG A 62 10.74 -9.33 3.98
N PHE A 63 9.94 -8.28 3.88
CA PHE A 63 9.96 -7.15 4.81
C PHE A 63 8.84 -7.29 5.83
N SER A 64 9.19 -7.34 7.11
CA SER A 64 8.22 -7.55 8.19
C SER A 64 7.52 -6.27 8.66
N ARG A 65 8.01 -5.09 8.27
CA ARG A 65 7.51 -3.77 8.71
C ARG A 65 7.39 -2.79 7.55
N CYS A 66 6.49 -3.11 6.61
CA CYS A 66 6.15 -2.25 5.48
C CYS A 66 4.84 -1.49 5.75
N TYR A 67 4.85 -0.18 5.50
CA TYR A 67 3.72 0.71 5.79
C TYR A 67 3.31 1.52 4.57
N VAL A 68 2.00 1.69 4.39
CA VAL A 68 1.46 2.49 3.29
C VAL A 68 1.42 3.97 3.64
N PRO A 69 1.60 4.89 2.67
CA PRO A 69 1.49 6.33 2.90
C PRO A 69 0.05 6.79 3.15
N CYS A 70 -0.94 5.98 2.75
CA CYS A 70 -2.35 6.23 2.97
C CYS A 70 -3.14 4.91 3.05
N PRO A 71 -3.96 4.67 4.09
CA PRO A 71 -4.67 3.40 4.26
C PRO A 71 -5.95 3.27 3.41
N VAL A 72 -5.96 3.84 2.20
CA VAL A 72 -7.10 3.74 1.26
C VAL A 72 -6.65 3.76 -0.19
N CYS A 73 -7.40 3.06 -1.06
CA CYS A 73 -7.00 2.68 -2.42
C CYS A 73 -6.41 3.84 -3.26
N SER A 74 -7.23 4.80 -3.71
CA SER A 74 -6.78 5.74 -4.75
C SER A 74 -5.66 6.68 -4.32
N PRO A 75 -5.59 7.24 -3.09
CA PRO A 75 -4.43 8.01 -2.67
C PRO A 75 -3.17 7.16 -2.53
N CYS A 76 -3.28 5.93 -1.96
CA CYS A 76 -2.14 5.04 -1.85
C CYS A 76 -1.57 4.66 -3.23
N ARG A 77 -2.45 4.24 -4.16
CA ARG A 77 -2.06 3.89 -5.54
C ARG A 77 -1.46 5.07 -6.29
N SER A 78 -2.03 6.27 -6.10
CA SER A 78 -1.50 7.50 -6.68
C SER A 78 -0.12 7.87 -6.11
N ALA A 79 0.10 7.71 -4.80
CA ALA A 79 1.40 7.93 -4.18
C ALA A 79 2.44 6.94 -4.71
N MET A 80 2.11 5.65 -4.76
CA MET A 80 3.03 4.63 -5.25
C MET A 80 3.39 4.82 -6.72
N ILE A 81 2.42 5.14 -7.59
CA ILE A 81 2.70 5.28 -9.02
C ILE A 81 3.49 6.55 -9.36
N THR A 82 3.50 7.56 -8.46
CA THR A 82 4.31 8.78 -8.57
C THR A 82 5.58 8.74 -7.74
N GLY A 83 5.75 7.74 -6.85
CA GLY A 83 6.91 7.59 -5.98
C GLY A 83 7.02 8.61 -4.84
N ALA A 84 6.00 9.47 -4.65
CA ALA A 84 5.96 10.54 -3.67
C ALA A 84 4.66 10.54 -2.86
N TYR A 85 4.67 11.19 -1.68
CA TYR A 85 3.46 11.26 -0.85
C TYR A 85 2.29 11.86 -1.61
N GLN A 86 1.11 11.27 -1.46
CA GLN A 86 -0.13 11.76 -2.05
C GLN A 86 -0.46 13.19 -1.61
N THR A 87 -0.04 13.57 -0.42
CA THR A 87 -0.24 14.91 0.15
C THR A 87 0.67 15.96 -0.50
N THR A 88 1.90 15.60 -0.85
CA THR A 88 2.83 16.48 -1.60
C THR A 88 2.27 16.84 -2.98
N ASN A 89 1.69 15.85 -3.66
CA ASN A 89 1.17 16.02 -5.02
C ASN A 89 -0.29 16.52 -5.07
N GLY A 90 -0.96 16.77 -3.93
CA GLY A 90 -2.34 17.22 -3.89
C GLY A 90 -3.38 16.16 -4.31
N ILE A 91 -3.00 14.88 -4.33
CA ILE A 91 -3.82 13.75 -4.77
C ILE A 91 -4.30 12.87 -3.60
N HIS A 92 -4.46 13.49 -2.41
CA HIS A 92 -4.66 12.82 -1.13
C HIS A 92 -6.13 12.48 -0.81
N ASN A 93 -7.09 13.11 -1.46
CA ASN A 93 -8.51 12.86 -1.24
C ASN A 93 -8.99 11.65 -2.05
N HIS A 94 -9.56 10.65 -1.36
CA HIS A 94 -10.00 9.40 -2.01
C HIS A 94 -11.06 9.67 -3.08
N ARG A 95 -10.84 9.11 -4.28
CA ARG A 95 -11.71 9.25 -5.45
C ARG A 95 -11.94 10.71 -5.86
N SER A 96 -10.91 11.53 -5.80
CA SER A 96 -10.90 12.86 -6.38
C SER A 96 -10.49 12.83 -7.86
N SER A 97 -10.61 13.95 -8.56
CA SER A 97 -10.28 14.09 -10.00
C SER A 97 -11.11 13.14 -10.89
N ARG A 98 -12.42 13.07 -10.66
CA ARG A 98 -13.36 12.21 -11.41
C ARG A 98 -14.23 13.02 -12.39
N SER A 99 -14.14 14.36 -12.36
CA SER A 99 -14.80 15.28 -13.27
C SER A 99 -13.80 16.30 -13.82
N GLU A 100 -14.17 17.00 -14.89
CA GLU A 100 -13.35 18.06 -15.46
C GLU A 100 -13.20 19.24 -14.48
N ALA A 101 -14.28 19.63 -13.79
CA ALA A 101 -14.25 20.73 -12.81
C ALA A 101 -13.39 20.38 -11.57
N GLY A 102 -13.36 19.12 -11.15
CA GLY A 102 -12.54 18.61 -10.05
C GLY A 102 -11.19 18.05 -10.49
N ALA A 103 -10.74 18.33 -11.71
CA ALA A 103 -9.50 17.79 -12.28
C ALA A 103 -8.27 18.18 -11.46
N ILE A 104 -7.44 17.21 -11.13
CA ILE A 104 -6.16 17.40 -10.46
C ILE A 104 -5.04 17.01 -11.42
N HIS A 105 -4.15 17.93 -11.69
CA HIS A 105 -2.96 17.68 -12.49
C HIS A 105 -1.75 17.49 -11.59
N LEU A 106 -0.88 16.54 -11.93
CA LEU A 106 0.37 16.37 -11.21
C LEU A 106 1.23 17.63 -11.33
N PRO A 107 2.01 17.99 -10.31
CA PRO A 107 2.95 19.12 -10.37
C PRO A 107 3.90 18.99 -11.57
N LYS A 108 4.32 20.15 -12.12
CA LYS A 108 5.27 20.19 -13.24
C LYS A 108 6.55 19.43 -12.87
N GLY A 109 6.96 18.51 -13.74
CA GLY A 109 8.15 17.67 -13.54
C GLY A 109 7.88 16.33 -12.84
N VAL A 110 6.72 16.14 -12.22
CA VAL A 110 6.31 14.84 -11.67
C VAL A 110 5.79 13.96 -12.80
N THR A 111 6.38 12.78 -12.95
CA THR A 111 6.02 11.75 -13.93
C THR A 111 5.67 10.45 -13.22
N THR A 112 4.81 9.64 -13.79
CA THR A 112 4.43 8.35 -13.22
C THR A 112 5.48 7.27 -13.51
N LEU A 113 5.56 6.28 -12.65
CA LEU A 113 6.48 5.15 -12.79
C LEU A 113 6.40 4.46 -14.18
N PRO A 114 5.22 4.14 -14.74
CA PRO A 114 5.12 3.59 -16.10
C PRO A 114 5.71 4.50 -17.17
N GLN A 115 5.51 5.82 -17.08
CA GLN A 115 6.08 6.77 -18.03
C GLN A 115 7.62 6.79 -17.96
N ILE A 116 8.19 6.69 -16.74
CA ILE A 116 9.63 6.60 -16.55
C ILE A 116 10.16 5.32 -17.21
N PHE A 117 9.54 4.16 -16.96
CA PHE A 117 9.91 2.89 -17.59
C PHE A 117 9.83 2.96 -19.12
N ARG A 118 8.75 3.54 -19.67
CA ARG A 118 8.60 3.71 -21.13
C ARG A 118 9.70 4.58 -21.73
N LYS A 119 10.09 5.67 -21.06
CA LYS A 119 11.22 6.52 -21.49
C LYS A 119 12.53 5.76 -21.56
N HIS A 120 12.69 4.69 -20.78
CA HIS A 120 13.86 3.80 -20.78
C HIS A 120 13.67 2.53 -21.62
N GLY A 121 12.73 2.52 -22.57
CA GLY A 121 12.55 1.46 -23.55
C GLY A 121 11.72 0.25 -23.10
N TYR A 122 11.17 0.29 -21.89
CA TYR A 122 10.28 -0.76 -21.39
C TYR A 122 8.89 -0.68 -22.04
N ALA A 123 8.29 -1.82 -22.35
CA ALA A 123 6.85 -1.92 -22.52
C ALA A 123 6.17 -1.85 -21.15
N THR A 124 4.90 -1.41 -21.09
CA THR A 124 4.18 -1.29 -19.81
C THR A 124 2.78 -1.83 -19.90
N PHE A 125 2.27 -2.45 -18.82
CA PHE A 125 0.88 -2.87 -18.72
C PHE A 125 0.32 -2.72 -17.31
N ASN A 126 -1.01 -2.60 -17.21
CA ASN A 126 -1.77 -2.76 -15.98
C ASN A 126 -2.96 -3.67 -16.23
N ALA A 127 -3.01 -4.82 -15.56
CA ALA A 127 -4.11 -5.78 -15.69
C ALA A 127 -5.05 -5.65 -14.49
N GLY A 128 -6.06 -4.80 -14.61
CA GLY A 128 -7.09 -4.56 -13.61
C GLY A 128 -7.20 -3.11 -13.19
N LYS A 129 -7.37 -2.86 -11.89
CA LYS A 129 -7.68 -1.55 -11.33
C LYS A 129 -6.47 -0.60 -11.36
N GLU A 130 -6.66 0.61 -11.85
CA GLU A 130 -5.70 1.73 -11.75
C GLU A 130 -6.00 2.65 -10.55
N ASP A 131 -7.16 3.29 -10.52
CA ASP A 131 -7.73 4.13 -9.46
C ASP A 131 -6.83 5.30 -9.02
N TYR A 132 -6.31 6.08 -9.98
CA TYR A 132 -5.46 7.25 -9.67
C TYR A 132 -6.29 8.52 -9.49
N ASN A 133 -5.83 9.43 -8.62
CA ASN A 133 -6.48 10.69 -8.25
C ASN A 133 -5.96 11.90 -9.03
N PHE A 134 -5.52 11.70 -10.26
CA PHE A 134 -5.04 12.78 -11.14
C PHE A 134 -5.47 12.52 -12.58
N VAL A 135 -5.41 13.56 -13.41
CA VAL A 135 -5.71 13.43 -14.84
C VAL A 135 -4.61 12.67 -15.55
N PHE A 136 -4.96 11.63 -16.28
CA PHE A 136 -4.05 10.84 -17.10
C PHE A 136 -4.76 10.23 -18.31
N LYS A 137 -3.99 9.93 -19.34
CA LYS A 137 -4.44 9.10 -20.46
C LYS A 137 -3.81 7.71 -20.32
N MET A 138 -4.62 6.66 -20.40
CA MET A 138 -4.13 5.29 -20.26
C MET A 138 -3.02 4.95 -21.27
N ALA A 139 -3.14 5.44 -22.51
CA ALA A 139 -2.13 5.24 -23.56
C ALA A 139 -0.77 5.90 -23.23
N ASP A 140 -0.74 6.95 -22.40
CA ASP A 140 0.51 7.57 -21.97
C ASP A 140 1.24 6.73 -20.91
N LEU A 141 0.48 5.96 -20.12
CA LEU A 141 1.01 5.12 -19.03
C LEU A 141 1.32 3.71 -19.52
N TYR A 142 0.42 3.08 -20.27
CA TYR A 142 0.48 1.65 -20.55
C TYR A 142 0.41 1.35 -22.05
N SER A 143 1.30 0.45 -22.48
CA SER A 143 1.31 -0.09 -23.87
C SER A 143 0.09 -0.96 -24.13
N ILE A 144 -0.38 -1.65 -23.10
CA ILE A 144 -1.61 -2.44 -23.10
C ILE A 144 -2.50 -1.98 -21.96
N ASN A 145 -3.74 -1.65 -22.32
CA ASN A 145 -4.77 -1.26 -21.37
C ASN A 145 -5.74 -2.42 -21.14
N GLY A 146 -5.37 -3.34 -20.28
CA GLY A 146 -6.22 -4.45 -19.88
C GLY A 146 -7.14 -4.06 -18.72
N LYS A 147 -8.35 -3.55 -19.01
CA LYS A 147 -9.39 -3.36 -17.97
C LYS A 147 -9.78 -4.67 -17.28
N LYS A 148 -9.49 -5.82 -17.89
CA LYS A 148 -9.76 -7.15 -17.33
C LYS A 148 -8.57 -7.63 -16.50
N ARG A 149 -8.86 -8.23 -15.34
CA ARG A 149 -7.85 -8.98 -14.59
C ARG A 149 -7.34 -10.13 -15.45
N SER A 150 -6.05 -10.18 -15.69
CA SER A 150 -5.35 -11.26 -16.37
C SER A 150 -4.19 -11.71 -15.49
N PHE A 151 -3.91 -13.00 -15.48
CA PHE A 151 -2.76 -13.57 -14.76
C PHE A 151 -1.49 -13.64 -15.63
N SER A 152 -1.60 -13.39 -16.94
CA SER A 152 -0.48 -13.44 -17.89
C SER A 152 -0.57 -12.33 -18.96
N PRO A 153 -0.75 -11.05 -18.56
CA PRO A 153 -1.00 -9.96 -19.52
C PRO A 153 0.22 -9.64 -20.41
N TRP A 154 1.43 -10.04 -20.01
CA TRP A 154 2.65 -9.87 -20.81
C TRP A 154 2.59 -10.63 -22.15
N ARG A 155 1.73 -11.65 -22.29
CA ARG A 155 1.55 -12.41 -23.56
C ARG A 155 1.03 -11.53 -24.69
N GLU A 156 0.41 -10.39 -24.37
CA GLU A 156 -0.11 -9.41 -25.34
C GLU A 156 0.95 -8.36 -25.75
N LEU A 157 2.12 -8.32 -25.09
CA LEU A 157 3.19 -7.38 -25.39
C LEU A 157 4.00 -7.80 -26.62
N ALA A 158 4.55 -6.81 -27.34
CA ALA A 158 5.53 -7.07 -28.38
C ALA A 158 6.77 -7.77 -27.79
N LYS A 159 7.21 -8.86 -28.45
CA LYS A 159 8.38 -9.64 -28.01
C LYS A 159 9.67 -8.81 -28.10
N GLY A 160 10.64 -9.17 -27.27
CA GLY A 160 12.02 -8.66 -27.35
C GLY A 160 12.30 -7.39 -26.54
N LYS A 161 11.31 -6.82 -25.84
CA LYS A 161 11.52 -5.69 -24.93
C LYS A 161 11.34 -6.11 -23.47
N PRO A 162 12.12 -5.54 -22.53
CA PRO A 162 11.79 -5.65 -21.12
C PRO A 162 10.46 -4.93 -20.84
N TRP A 163 9.79 -5.31 -19.76
CA TRP A 163 8.52 -4.68 -19.41
C TRP A 163 8.41 -4.39 -17.91
N PHE A 164 7.67 -3.31 -17.61
CA PHE A 164 7.12 -3.03 -16.27
C PHE A 164 5.64 -3.32 -16.30
N GLY A 165 5.17 -4.19 -15.43
CA GLY A 165 3.77 -4.59 -15.39
C GLY A 165 3.18 -4.62 -14.00
N GLN A 166 1.86 -4.40 -13.94
CA GLN A 166 1.07 -4.53 -12.73
C GLN A 166 -0.06 -5.55 -12.96
N ILE A 167 -0.16 -6.54 -12.08
CA ILE A 167 -1.28 -7.47 -12.00
C ILE A 167 -2.05 -7.18 -10.73
N GLN A 168 -3.31 -6.79 -10.87
CA GLN A 168 -4.18 -6.40 -9.78
C GLN A 168 -4.97 -7.62 -9.28
N LEU A 169 -4.57 -8.23 -8.16
CA LEU A 169 -5.32 -9.32 -7.53
C LEU A 169 -6.46 -8.78 -6.68
N ALA A 170 -7.54 -9.56 -6.58
CA ALA A 170 -8.73 -9.15 -5.84
C ALA A 170 -8.51 -8.99 -4.34
N GLY A 171 -7.57 -9.76 -3.78
CA GLY A 171 -7.22 -9.68 -2.36
C GLY A 171 -8.43 -9.82 -1.45
N GLY A 172 -8.57 -8.89 -0.49
CA GLY A 172 -9.71 -8.84 0.42
C GLY A 172 -11.08 -8.61 -0.24
N LYS A 173 -11.14 -8.34 -1.55
CA LYS A 173 -12.38 -8.28 -2.32
C LYS A 173 -12.71 -9.57 -3.06
N SER A 174 -11.94 -10.63 -2.86
CA SER A 174 -12.18 -11.92 -3.48
C SER A 174 -13.53 -12.49 -3.08
N LYS A 175 -14.22 -13.07 -4.06
CA LYS A 175 -15.43 -13.83 -3.81
C LYS A 175 -15.04 -15.26 -3.44
N THR A 176 -15.12 -15.60 -2.16
CA THR A 176 -14.75 -16.93 -1.64
C THR A 176 -15.95 -17.90 -1.58
N THR A 177 -17.04 -17.60 -2.27
CA THR A 177 -18.25 -18.44 -2.25
C THR A 177 -18.02 -19.88 -2.68
N LYS A 178 -17.04 -20.10 -3.59
CA LYS A 178 -16.66 -21.43 -4.09
C LYS A 178 -15.46 -22.05 -3.36
N TRP A 179 -14.88 -21.37 -2.36
CA TRP A 179 -13.77 -21.88 -1.57
C TRP A 179 -14.27 -22.99 -0.66
N LYS A 180 -13.66 -24.18 -0.73
CA LYS A 180 -14.14 -25.37 -0.01
C LYS A 180 -13.69 -25.38 1.45
N ASP A 181 -12.42 -25.07 1.68
CA ASP A 181 -11.78 -25.16 3.00
C ASP A 181 -11.89 -23.83 3.76
N LYS A 182 -13.11 -23.39 4.04
CA LYS A 182 -13.36 -22.15 4.76
C LYS A 182 -12.90 -22.23 6.20
N VAL A 183 -12.41 -21.08 6.70
CA VAL A 183 -12.10 -20.92 8.12
C VAL A 183 -13.40 -21.02 8.92
N ASP A 184 -13.40 -21.85 9.96
CA ASP A 184 -14.52 -21.94 10.90
C ASP A 184 -14.57 -20.66 11.76
N PRO A 185 -15.64 -19.86 11.67
CA PRO A 185 -15.78 -18.64 12.46
C PRO A 185 -15.72 -18.88 13.97
N SER A 186 -16.05 -20.09 14.45
CA SER A 186 -16.02 -20.40 15.87
C SER A 186 -14.59 -20.40 16.45
N THR A 187 -13.58 -20.63 15.60
CA THR A 187 -12.16 -20.64 15.99
C THR A 187 -11.54 -19.23 16.01
N ILE A 188 -12.26 -18.20 15.55
CA ILE A 188 -11.74 -16.84 15.41
C ILE A 188 -12.04 -16.02 16.66
N THR A 189 -11.03 -15.33 17.16
CA THR A 189 -11.17 -14.28 18.17
C THR A 189 -10.95 -12.92 17.50
N PRO A 190 -11.99 -12.08 17.32
CA PRO A 190 -11.83 -10.73 16.81
C PRO A 190 -10.94 -9.87 17.73
N PRO A 191 -10.31 -8.80 17.22
CA PRO A 191 -9.64 -7.81 18.06
C PRO A 191 -10.52 -7.34 19.22
N PRO A 192 -9.97 -7.05 20.41
CA PRO A 192 -10.75 -6.83 21.65
C PRO A 192 -11.66 -5.60 21.62
N TYR A 193 -11.46 -4.70 20.67
CA TYR A 193 -12.35 -3.56 20.45
C TYR A 193 -13.61 -3.89 19.62
N PHE A 194 -13.78 -5.14 19.20
CA PHE A 194 -15.02 -5.63 18.61
C PHE A 194 -15.78 -6.55 19.57
N PRO A 195 -17.12 -6.60 19.48
CA PRO A 195 -17.88 -7.64 20.15
C PRO A 195 -17.46 -9.03 19.66
N ASN A 196 -17.16 -9.92 20.59
CA ASN A 196 -16.82 -11.31 20.25
C ASN A 196 -18.12 -12.11 20.03
N ASN A 197 -18.79 -11.89 18.91
CA ASN A 197 -20.00 -12.58 18.50
C ASN A 197 -19.84 -13.22 17.11
N GLU A 198 -20.83 -14.00 16.68
CA GLU A 198 -20.81 -14.70 15.41
C GLU A 198 -20.59 -13.79 14.20
N LEU A 199 -21.19 -12.59 14.19
CA LEU A 199 -21.09 -11.65 13.09
C LEU A 199 -19.64 -11.20 12.86
N PHE A 200 -18.93 -10.75 13.91
CA PHE A 200 -17.55 -10.29 13.78
C PHE A 200 -16.58 -11.45 13.51
N ARG A 201 -16.79 -12.64 14.14
CA ARG A 201 -16.00 -13.83 13.83
C ARG A 201 -16.14 -14.21 12.35
N LYS A 202 -17.34 -14.18 11.80
CA LYS A 202 -17.64 -14.51 10.39
C LYS A 202 -16.94 -13.57 9.41
N TRP A 203 -16.92 -12.26 9.69
CA TRP A 203 -16.21 -11.30 8.85
C TRP A 203 -14.69 -11.47 8.90
N HIS A 204 -14.12 -11.76 10.07
CA HIS A 204 -12.69 -12.05 10.19
C HIS A 204 -12.34 -13.39 9.52
N ALA A 205 -13.11 -14.44 9.72
CA ALA A 205 -12.95 -15.72 9.02
C ALA A 205 -12.97 -15.54 7.51
N HIS A 206 -13.92 -14.75 7.00
CA HIS A 206 -13.98 -14.44 5.58
C HIS A 206 -12.72 -13.73 5.06
N HIS A 207 -12.10 -12.86 5.85
CA HIS A 207 -10.84 -12.25 5.42
C HIS A 207 -9.70 -13.27 5.30
N PHE A 208 -9.58 -14.21 6.23
CA PHE A 208 -8.63 -15.32 6.12
C PHE A 208 -8.85 -16.14 4.85
N ASP A 209 -10.10 -16.45 4.52
CA ASP A 209 -10.45 -17.12 3.26
C ASP A 209 -10.00 -16.32 2.04
N THR A 210 -10.11 -14.98 2.06
CA THR A 210 -9.64 -14.13 0.94
C THR A 210 -8.11 -14.16 0.79
N VAL A 211 -7.37 -14.32 1.88
CA VAL A 211 -5.91 -14.50 1.85
C VAL A 211 -5.56 -15.84 1.18
N ARG A 212 -6.24 -16.94 1.55
CA ARG A 212 -6.06 -18.26 0.91
C ARG A 212 -6.39 -18.22 -0.59
N GLN A 213 -7.45 -17.52 -0.97
CA GLN A 213 -7.77 -17.30 -2.38
C GLN A 213 -6.69 -16.48 -3.10
N THR A 214 -6.11 -15.50 -2.43
CA THR A 214 -5.01 -14.68 -2.97
C THR A 214 -3.74 -15.52 -3.17
N ASP A 215 -3.47 -16.46 -2.28
CA ASP A 215 -2.38 -17.43 -2.44
C ASP A 215 -2.55 -18.26 -3.72
N ALA A 216 -3.74 -18.80 -3.95
CA ALA A 216 -4.06 -19.54 -5.17
C ALA A 216 -3.98 -18.68 -6.44
N ASP A 217 -4.36 -17.41 -6.37
CA ASP A 217 -4.25 -16.48 -7.51
C ASP A 217 -2.80 -16.06 -7.76
N THR A 218 -1.99 -15.92 -6.71
CA THR A 218 -0.54 -15.72 -6.82
C THR A 218 0.13 -16.87 -7.56
N LYS A 219 -0.24 -18.12 -7.23
CA LYS A 219 0.24 -19.30 -7.96
C LYS A 219 0.00 -19.20 -9.47
N LYS A 220 -1.18 -18.79 -9.91
CA LYS A 220 -1.50 -18.65 -11.35
C LYS A 220 -0.57 -17.67 -12.08
N VAL A 221 -0.21 -16.56 -11.41
CA VAL A 221 0.74 -15.58 -11.97
C VAL A 221 2.13 -16.22 -12.13
N ILE A 222 2.60 -16.90 -11.09
CA ILE A 222 3.93 -17.54 -11.08
C ILE A 222 4.00 -18.68 -12.09
N ASP A 223 2.97 -19.49 -12.18
CA ASP A 223 2.89 -20.58 -13.17
C ASP A 223 2.92 -20.02 -14.60
N GLY A 224 2.19 -18.94 -14.88
CA GLY A 224 2.23 -18.29 -16.19
C GLY A 224 3.61 -17.75 -16.56
N LEU A 225 4.38 -17.18 -15.60
CA LEU A 225 5.76 -16.77 -15.83
C LEU A 225 6.68 -17.96 -16.13
N LYS A 226 6.50 -19.09 -15.44
CA LYS A 226 7.25 -20.32 -15.66
C LYS A 226 6.96 -20.92 -17.04
N GLU A 227 5.69 -21.04 -17.39
CA GLU A 227 5.23 -21.56 -18.69
C GLU A 227 5.83 -20.77 -19.87
N ASP A 228 5.93 -19.44 -19.71
CA ASP A 228 6.46 -18.57 -20.75
C ASP A 228 7.99 -18.39 -20.69
N GLY A 229 8.69 -19.08 -19.78
CA GLY A 229 10.15 -18.99 -19.60
C GLY A 229 10.63 -17.59 -19.17
N LEU A 230 9.78 -16.82 -18.46
CA LEU A 230 10.06 -15.45 -18.07
C LEU A 230 10.47 -15.30 -16.61
N LEU A 231 10.24 -16.32 -15.77
CA LEU A 231 10.46 -16.21 -14.32
C LEU A 231 11.91 -15.83 -14.00
N GLU A 232 12.88 -16.46 -14.66
CA GLU A 232 14.33 -16.26 -14.44
C GLU A 232 14.85 -14.88 -14.89
N ASN A 233 14.02 -14.08 -15.58
CA ASN A 233 14.36 -12.71 -15.98
C ASN A 233 13.36 -11.69 -15.45
N THR A 234 12.60 -12.03 -14.41
CA THR A 234 11.56 -11.14 -13.84
C THR A 234 11.82 -10.89 -12.36
N ILE A 235 11.91 -9.61 -11.97
CA ILE A 235 11.91 -9.19 -10.57
C ILE A 235 10.46 -8.96 -10.17
N ILE A 236 10.02 -9.67 -9.15
CA ILE A 236 8.64 -9.69 -8.68
C ILE A 236 8.56 -8.95 -7.35
N PHE A 237 7.66 -7.97 -7.26
CA PHE A 237 7.24 -7.27 -6.04
C PHE A 237 5.81 -7.72 -5.72
N TRP A 238 5.64 -8.40 -4.59
CA TRP A 238 4.36 -8.88 -4.11
C TRP A 238 3.96 -8.08 -2.87
N PHE A 239 2.86 -7.32 -2.93
CA PHE A 239 2.43 -6.40 -1.86
C PHE A 239 0.95 -5.99 -2.01
N THR A 240 0.41 -5.26 -1.00
CA THR A 240 -0.97 -4.75 -1.01
C THR A 240 -1.03 -3.23 -0.89
N ASP A 241 -2.19 -2.64 -1.22
CA ASP A 241 -2.44 -1.19 -1.14
C ASP A 241 -2.74 -0.69 0.29
N HIS A 242 -3.32 -1.49 1.15
CA HIS A 242 -3.60 -1.20 2.58
C HIS A 242 -4.22 -2.42 3.27
N GLY A 243 -4.52 -2.28 4.56
CA GLY A 243 -5.16 -3.34 5.35
C GLY A 243 -6.57 -3.72 4.88
N ASN A 244 -7.14 -4.74 5.50
CA ASN A 244 -8.39 -5.38 5.06
C ASN A 244 -9.62 -4.46 5.09
N ASN A 245 -10.64 -4.80 4.31
CA ASN A 245 -11.91 -4.06 4.24
C ASN A 245 -13.06 -4.71 5.03
N HIS A 246 -12.80 -5.83 5.69
CA HIS A 246 -13.81 -6.58 6.47
C HIS A 246 -13.86 -6.15 7.93
N SER A 247 -13.12 -5.10 8.27
CA SER A 247 -13.02 -4.54 9.60
C SER A 247 -13.00 -3.01 9.54
N VAL A 248 -13.67 -2.34 10.46
CA VAL A 248 -13.37 -0.93 10.80
C VAL A 248 -12.05 -0.88 11.58
N ARG A 249 -11.35 0.25 11.59
CA ARG A 249 -9.96 0.43 12.08
C ARG A 249 -8.87 -0.22 11.21
N ALA A 250 -9.19 -0.86 10.07
CA ALA A 250 -8.22 -1.29 9.08
C ALA A 250 -8.25 -0.34 7.88
N LYS A 251 -8.84 -0.74 6.75
CA LYS A 251 -9.01 0.18 5.60
C LYS A 251 -9.62 1.52 6.01
N GLN A 252 -9.05 2.64 5.54
CA GLN A 252 -9.38 4.03 5.83
C GLN A 252 -8.82 4.56 7.17
N PHE A 253 -8.26 3.74 8.04
CA PHE A 253 -7.80 4.17 9.36
C PHE A 253 -6.28 4.12 9.47
N CYS A 254 -5.69 5.15 10.10
CA CYS A 254 -4.25 5.29 10.28
C CYS A 254 -3.69 4.48 11.47
N THR A 255 -4.29 3.32 11.73
CA THR A 255 -3.88 2.35 12.75
C THR A 255 -2.91 1.31 12.17
N GLU A 256 -2.32 0.47 13.02
CA GLU A 256 -1.44 -0.62 12.58
C GLU A 256 -2.15 -1.53 11.56
N SER A 257 -3.39 -1.93 11.86
CA SER A 257 -4.17 -2.81 10.97
C SER A 257 -4.54 -2.19 9.63
N GLY A 258 -4.54 -0.86 9.52
CA GLY A 258 -4.81 -0.16 8.26
C GLY A 258 -3.58 0.13 7.43
N THR A 259 -2.44 0.36 8.09
CA THR A 259 -1.22 0.86 7.44
C THR A 259 -0.11 -0.17 7.28
N HIS A 260 -0.05 -1.19 8.15
CA HIS A 260 0.93 -2.27 8.06
C HIS A 260 0.51 -3.29 7.00
N VAL A 261 1.39 -3.56 6.04
CA VAL A 261 1.11 -4.39 4.87
C VAL A 261 2.23 -5.38 4.60
N PRO A 262 1.94 -6.56 4.01
CA PRO A 262 2.96 -7.49 3.60
C PRO A 262 3.72 -6.96 2.37
N PHE A 263 5.02 -7.24 2.31
CA PHE A 263 5.86 -6.98 1.15
C PHE A 263 6.94 -8.04 0.99
N ILE A 264 7.03 -8.63 -0.20
CA ILE A 264 8.04 -9.61 -0.61
C ILE A 264 8.60 -9.18 -1.96
N VAL A 265 9.92 -9.29 -2.15
CA VAL A 265 10.59 -9.07 -3.43
C VAL A 265 11.55 -10.20 -3.75
N LEU A 266 11.53 -10.69 -5.00
CA LEU A 266 12.39 -11.76 -5.47
C LEU A 266 12.73 -11.57 -6.96
N GLY A 267 13.77 -12.24 -7.43
CA GLY A 267 14.16 -12.19 -8.85
C GLY A 267 15.66 -12.39 -9.07
N PRO A 268 16.13 -12.25 -10.31
CA PRO A 268 17.49 -12.56 -10.74
C PRO A 268 18.53 -11.48 -10.39
N ASP A 269 18.40 -10.84 -9.25
CA ASP A 269 19.35 -9.83 -8.77
C ASP A 269 20.09 -10.37 -7.55
N SER A 270 21.42 -10.33 -7.55
CA SER A 270 22.26 -10.86 -6.47
C SER A 270 22.06 -10.18 -5.13
N ARG A 271 21.44 -9.01 -5.10
CA ARG A 271 21.05 -8.27 -3.89
C ARG A 271 19.82 -8.89 -3.22
N LEU A 272 19.00 -9.62 -3.97
CA LEU A 272 17.77 -10.27 -3.49
C LEU A 272 18.09 -11.68 -2.95
N LYS A 273 18.76 -11.72 -1.79
CA LYS A 273 19.18 -13.01 -1.20
C LYS A 273 17.98 -13.82 -0.71
N PRO A 274 17.78 -15.05 -1.20
CA PRO A 274 16.70 -15.93 -0.79
C PRO A 274 16.62 -16.13 0.73
N GLY A 275 15.38 -16.21 1.25
CA GLY A 275 15.09 -16.46 2.67
C GLY A 275 15.44 -15.31 3.62
N THR A 276 15.81 -14.15 3.09
CA THR A 276 16.15 -12.99 3.93
C THR A 276 14.88 -12.37 4.51
N VAL A 277 14.90 -12.12 5.83
CA VAL A 277 13.86 -11.35 6.54
C VAL A 277 14.46 -10.01 6.97
N ARG A 278 13.93 -8.93 6.43
CA ARG A 278 14.31 -7.57 6.82
C ARG A 278 13.30 -6.98 7.79
N LYS A 279 13.81 -6.38 8.87
CA LYS A 279 13.02 -5.76 9.95
C LYS A 279 13.05 -4.23 9.91
N ASP A 280 13.58 -3.64 8.83
CA ASP A 280 13.60 -2.19 8.67
C ASP A 280 12.18 -1.63 8.57
N LEU A 281 12.00 -0.41 9.08
CA LEU A 281 10.81 0.37 8.79
C LEU A 281 10.88 0.88 7.35
N ILE A 282 9.95 0.47 6.51
CA ILE A 282 9.88 0.89 5.12
C ILE A 282 8.51 1.42 4.74
N SER A 283 8.47 2.31 3.77
CA SER A 283 7.24 2.77 3.13
C SER A 283 7.00 2.01 1.82
N THR A 284 5.76 1.81 1.42
CA THR A 284 5.48 1.29 0.07
C THR A 284 5.95 2.22 -1.04
N LEU A 285 6.27 3.48 -0.76
CA LEU A 285 6.96 4.39 -1.70
C LEU A 285 8.35 3.86 -2.09
N ASP A 286 9.00 3.12 -1.19
CA ASP A 286 10.31 2.50 -1.45
C ASP A 286 10.23 1.41 -2.52
N ILE A 287 9.06 0.78 -2.70
CA ILE A 287 8.81 -0.19 -3.77
C ILE A 287 8.99 0.48 -5.13
N SER A 288 8.48 1.70 -5.30
CA SER A 288 8.59 2.47 -6.55
C SER A 288 10.04 2.82 -6.87
N ALA A 289 10.76 3.37 -5.90
CA ALA A 289 12.18 3.71 -6.06
C ALA A 289 13.05 2.46 -6.29
N THR A 290 12.80 1.39 -5.53
CA THR A 290 13.53 0.13 -5.67
C THR A 290 13.26 -0.54 -7.03
N SER A 291 12.05 -0.43 -7.57
CA SER A 291 11.71 -0.95 -8.91
C SER A 291 12.55 -0.30 -9.99
N LEU A 292 12.74 1.02 -9.94
CA LEU A 292 13.62 1.74 -10.87
C LEU A 292 15.09 1.31 -10.68
N ALA A 293 15.56 1.29 -9.44
CA ALA A 293 16.95 0.97 -9.13
C ALA A 293 17.35 -0.47 -9.54
N LEU A 294 16.44 -1.45 -9.38
CA LEU A 294 16.67 -2.83 -9.81
C LEU A 294 16.59 -2.99 -11.33
N ALA A 295 15.91 -2.07 -12.02
CA ALA A 295 15.91 -1.98 -13.49
C ALA A 295 17.12 -1.19 -14.04
N GLY A 296 18.00 -0.67 -13.18
CA GLY A 296 19.12 0.18 -13.60
C GLY A 296 18.73 1.58 -14.03
N ILE A 297 17.56 2.06 -13.60
CA ILE A 297 17.02 3.39 -13.92
C ILE A 297 17.24 4.33 -12.73
N GLU A 298 17.69 5.54 -13.00
CA GLU A 298 17.89 6.58 -12.00
C GLU A 298 16.57 6.97 -11.32
N ILE A 299 16.60 7.12 -9.99
CA ILE A 299 15.44 7.51 -9.20
C ILE A 299 15.30 9.04 -9.29
N PRO A 300 14.15 9.57 -9.73
CA PRO A 300 13.92 11.01 -9.77
C PRO A 300 14.03 11.65 -8.38
N THR A 301 14.55 12.88 -8.34
CA THR A 301 14.80 13.61 -7.07
C THR A 301 13.53 13.96 -6.29
N TYR A 302 12.37 13.97 -6.93
CA TYR A 302 11.08 14.21 -6.27
C TYR A 302 10.48 12.95 -5.60
N PHE A 303 11.13 11.78 -5.71
CA PHE A 303 10.66 10.58 -5.02
C PHE A 303 10.94 10.70 -3.52
N ASP A 304 9.93 10.39 -2.71
CA ASP A 304 10.08 10.22 -1.25
C ASP A 304 10.53 8.80 -0.89
N GLY A 305 10.35 7.85 -1.81
CA GLY A 305 10.85 6.49 -1.69
C GLY A 305 12.35 6.38 -1.90
N VAL A 306 12.98 5.36 -1.31
CA VAL A 306 14.42 5.09 -1.44
C VAL A 306 14.68 3.68 -1.97
N ASN A 307 15.85 3.47 -2.60
CA ASN A 307 16.29 2.13 -3.00
C ASN A 307 16.65 1.28 -1.76
N LEU A 308 15.86 0.27 -1.47
CA LEU A 308 16.04 -0.64 -0.32
C LEU A 308 17.32 -1.49 -0.42
N PHE A 309 17.94 -1.59 -1.59
CA PHE A 309 19.13 -2.40 -1.86
C PHE A 309 20.35 -1.55 -2.28
N ALA A 310 20.33 -0.25 -2.01
CA ALA A 310 21.50 0.61 -2.19
C ALA A 310 22.63 0.18 -1.24
N LYS A 311 23.89 0.31 -1.69
CA LYS A 311 25.06 -0.02 -0.86
C LYS A 311 25.15 0.84 0.41
N ASP A 312 24.68 2.07 0.32
CA ASP A 312 24.65 3.08 1.38
C ASP A 312 23.25 3.21 2.03
N PHE A 313 22.38 2.21 1.84
CA PHE A 313 21.04 2.21 2.43
C PHE A 313 21.10 2.42 3.94
N LYS A 314 20.33 3.38 4.42
CA LYS A 314 20.12 3.65 5.84
C LYS A 314 18.66 3.40 6.19
N ALA A 315 18.44 2.54 7.17
CA ALA A 315 17.10 2.30 7.70
C ALA A 315 16.48 3.59 8.25
N ARG A 316 15.21 3.80 8.00
CA ARG A 316 14.46 4.92 8.59
C ARG A 316 14.20 4.67 10.07
N ASP A 317 14.20 5.72 10.87
CA ASP A 317 13.76 5.68 12.27
C ASP A 317 12.23 5.79 12.39
N HIS A 318 11.54 6.22 11.33
CA HIS A 318 10.09 6.32 11.27
C HIS A 318 9.53 6.27 9.86
N VAL A 319 8.24 5.97 9.77
CA VAL A 319 7.42 6.11 8.55
C VAL A 319 6.17 6.92 8.85
N ILE A 320 5.66 7.61 7.83
CA ILE A 320 4.48 8.48 7.93
C ILE A 320 3.34 7.87 7.10
N SER A 321 2.13 7.92 7.65
CA SER A 321 0.91 7.69 6.89
C SER A 321 -0.07 8.85 7.14
N ALA A 322 -0.89 9.15 6.15
CA ALA A 322 -1.82 10.26 6.18
C ALA A 322 -3.20 9.82 5.68
N ARG A 323 -4.26 10.32 6.32
CA ARG A 323 -5.64 10.20 5.85
C ARG A 323 -6.28 11.56 5.80
N ASP A 324 -6.92 11.83 4.68
CA ASP A 324 -7.75 13.00 4.44
C ASP A 324 -9.19 12.54 4.11
N ARG A 325 -9.94 13.25 3.27
CA ARG A 325 -11.29 12.82 2.89
C ARG A 325 -11.28 11.42 2.26
N CYS A 326 -12.23 10.59 2.70
CA CYS A 326 -12.43 9.26 2.17
C CYS A 326 -13.88 9.10 1.67
N ASP A 327 -14.09 9.08 0.36
CA ASP A 327 -15.38 9.29 -0.30
C ASP A 327 -16.03 10.58 0.24
N TYR A 328 -17.16 10.49 0.95
CA TYR A 328 -17.83 11.64 1.55
C TYR A 328 -17.45 11.93 3.02
N THR A 329 -16.59 11.10 3.61
CA THR A 329 -16.16 11.25 5.01
C THR A 329 -14.95 12.15 5.09
N ILE A 330 -15.11 13.39 5.53
CA ILE A 330 -14.00 14.33 5.69
C ILE A 330 -13.26 14.06 6.99
N ASP A 331 -11.94 13.94 6.89
CA ASP A 331 -11.05 13.76 8.02
C ASP A 331 -9.69 14.43 7.73
N TYR A 332 -8.86 14.59 8.76
CA TYR A 332 -7.49 15.04 8.66
C TYR A 332 -6.65 14.40 9.75
N ILE A 333 -5.95 13.32 9.38
CA ILE A 333 -5.13 12.52 10.31
C ILE A 333 -3.72 12.39 9.76
N ARG A 334 -2.74 12.49 10.65
CA ARG A 334 -1.33 12.17 10.37
C ARG A 334 -0.82 11.21 11.42
N THR A 335 -0.06 10.20 11.00
CA THR A 335 0.48 9.20 11.92
C THR A 335 1.97 8.94 11.65
N VAL A 336 2.70 8.74 12.73
CA VAL A 336 4.10 8.32 12.74
C VAL A 336 4.20 6.92 13.34
N ARG A 337 4.87 6.02 12.64
CA ARG A 337 5.27 4.70 13.15
C ARG A 337 6.79 4.69 13.33
N THR A 338 7.25 4.59 14.57
CA THR A 338 8.66 4.36 14.93
C THR A 338 8.87 2.88 15.28
N GLU A 339 10.00 2.46 15.79
CA GLU A 339 10.28 1.05 16.08
C GLU A 339 9.27 0.42 17.06
N ASN A 340 8.91 1.14 18.12
CA ASN A 340 8.04 0.63 19.18
C ASN A 340 6.71 1.34 19.28
N TYR A 341 6.63 2.58 18.79
CA TYR A 341 5.47 3.42 19.02
C TYR A 341 4.74 3.80 17.74
N ARG A 342 3.43 3.95 17.89
CA ARG A 342 2.59 4.67 16.94
C ARG A 342 2.05 5.92 17.59
N TYR A 343 2.22 7.04 16.91
CA TYR A 343 1.58 8.30 17.27
C TYR A 343 0.59 8.70 16.19
N ILE A 344 -0.62 9.12 16.61
CA ILE A 344 -1.68 9.60 15.71
C ILE A 344 -2.05 11.01 16.13
N ARG A 345 -2.04 11.93 15.18
CA ARG A 345 -2.56 13.30 15.33
C ARG A 345 -3.89 13.38 14.60
N ASN A 346 -4.96 13.64 15.36
CA ASN A 346 -6.29 13.93 14.85
C ASN A 346 -6.51 15.45 14.87
N PHE A 347 -6.65 16.04 13.69
CA PHE A 347 -6.85 17.49 13.59
C PHE A 347 -8.33 17.89 13.69
N LEU A 348 -9.25 16.97 13.33
CA LEU A 348 -10.70 17.15 13.44
C LEU A 348 -11.22 16.27 14.59
N THR A 349 -11.46 16.90 15.75
CA THR A 349 -11.88 16.21 16.99
C THR A 349 -13.35 16.39 17.32
N ASP A 350 -14.08 17.16 16.51
CA ASP A 350 -15.51 17.45 16.63
C ASP A 350 -16.41 16.28 16.15
N ARG A 351 -15.81 15.20 15.76
CA ARG A 351 -16.47 14.03 15.15
C ARG A 351 -15.90 12.72 15.69
N PRO A 352 -16.69 11.61 15.78
CA PRO A 352 -16.21 10.32 16.27
C PRO A 352 -15.26 9.63 15.27
N LEU A 353 -14.61 8.54 15.68
CA LEU A 353 -13.78 7.74 14.79
C LEU A 353 -14.62 7.09 13.68
N LEU A 354 -15.77 6.50 14.03
CA LEU A 354 -16.67 5.86 13.08
C LEU A 354 -17.72 6.86 12.57
N GLN A 355 -17.29 7.83 11.78
CA GLN A 355 -18.17 8.73 11.04
C GLN A 355 -19.02 7.96 10.01
N PRO A 356 -20.11 8.54 9.47
CA PRO A 356 -20.79 8.03 8.29
C PRO A 356 -19.80 7.81 7.14
N GLN A 357 -19.86 6.62 6.51
CA GLN A 357 -18.89 6.20 5.50
C GLN A 357 -19.54 5.29 4.44
N TYR A 358 -18.90 5.12 3.30
CA TYR A 358 -19.45 4.34 2.18
C TYR A 358 -19.69 2.85 2.50
N ARG A 359 -19.11 2.32 3.59
CA ARG A 359 -19.33 0.95 4.07
C ARG A 359 -20.48 0.83 5.08
N ASP A 360 -21.25 1.90 5.31
CA ASP A 360 -22.35 1.89 6.28
C ASP A 360 -23.45 0.88 5.96
N ASN A 361 -23.54 0.38 4.73
CA ASN A 361 -24.46 -0.69 4.35
C ASN A 361 -23.97 -2.11 4.74
N ARG A 362 -22.76 -2.23 5.33
CA ARG A 362 -22.27 -3.52 5.83
C ARG A 362 -22.93 -3.84 7.17
N ASP A 363 -23.35 -5.11 7.34
CA ASP A 363 -24.06 -5.57 8.54
C ASP A 363 -23.27 -5.35 9.84
N TYR A 364 -21.93 -5.54 9.84
CA TYR A 364 -21.10 -5.26 11.01
C TYR A 364 -21.01 -3.76 11.34
N VAL A 365 -21.10 -2.85 10.36
CA VAL A 365 -21.17 -1.42 10.62
C VAL A 365 -22.55 -1.03 11.14
N GLN A 366 -23.61 -1.61 10.55
CA GLN A 366 -24.99 -1.42 11.03
C GLN A 366 -25.16 -1.93 12.47
N PHE A 367 -24.55 -3.08 12.81
CA PHE A 367 -24.53 -3.60 14.17
C PHE A 367 -23.91 -2.61 15.17
N LEU A 368 -22.74 -2.04 14.82
CA LEU A 368 -22.08 -1.05 15.68
C LEU A 368 -22.95 0.21 15.85
N ARG A 369 -23.53 0.75 14.78
CA ARG A 369 -24.38 1.95 14.86
C ARG A 369 -25.66 1.72 15.65
N LYS A 370 -26.32 0.61 15.42
CA LYS A 370 -27.52 0.21 16.15
C LYS A 370 -27.20 0.02 17.63
N GLY A 371 -26.15 -0.72 17.96
CA GLY A 371 -25.76 -0.98 19.34
C GLY A 371 -25.34 0.30 20.09
N HIS A 372 -24.70 1.25 19.41
CA HIS A 372 -24.43 2.59 19.99
C HIS A 372 -25.72 3.34 20.30
N ALA A 373 -26.64 3.41 19.34
CA ALA A 373 -27.92 4.12 19.54
C ALA A 373 -28.79 3.51 20.65
N GLU A 374 -28.70 2.20 20.86
CA GLU A 374 -29.44 1.45 21.88
C GLU A 374 -28.67 1.32 23.22
N GLY A 375 -27.42 1.78 23.29
CA GLY A 375 -26.56 1.63 24.49
C GLY A 375 -26.19 0.18 24.81
N THR A 376 -26.16 -0.72 23.82
CA THR A 376 -25.95 -2.17 24.00
C THR A 376 -24.53 -2.64 23.63
N LEU A 377 -23.66 -1.73 23.15
CA LEU A 377 -22.28 -2.07 22.84
C LEU A 377 -21.45 -2.31 24.11
N PRO A 378 -20.44 -3.21 24.05
CA PRO A 378 -19.40 -3.23 25.07
C PRO A 378 -18.75 -1.86 25.21
N LYS A 379 -18.48 -1.44 26.45
CA LYS A 379 -17.94 -0.11 26.78
C LYS A 379 -16.72 0.25 25.92
N LEU A 380 -15.72 -0.64 25.80
CA LEU A 380 -14.53 -0.41 24.97
C LEU A 380 -14.88 -0.17 23.51
N THR A 381 -15.81 -0.93 22.95
CA THR A 381 -16.26 -0.80 21.56
C THR A 381 -16.89 0.57 21.34
N ASP A 382 -17.78 0.97 22.24
CA ASP A 382 -18.51 2.25 22.15
C ASP A 382 -17.54 3.44 22.26
N GLU A 383 -16.66 3.42 23.26
CA GLU A 383 -15.65 4.46 23.49
C GLU A 383 -14.72 4.65 22.30
N ILE A 384 -14.23 3.55 21.68
CA ILE A 384 -13.29 3.64 20.55
C ILE A 384 -13.98 4.17 19.30
N PHE A 385 -15.20 3.74 18.99
CA PHE A 385 -15.82 4.08 17.71
C PHE A 385 -16.68 5.33 17.77
N PHE A 386 -17.30 5.63 18.91
CA PHE A 386 -18.29 6.71 19.03
C PHE A 386 -17.98 7.71 20.16
N GLY A 387 -17.03 7.39 21.03
CA GLY A 387 -16.58 8.30 22.09
C GLY A 387 -15.90 9.57 21.56
N PRO A 388 -15.63 10.54 22.46
CA PRO A 388 -14.90 11.76 22.13
C PRO A 388 -13.52 11.44 21.53
N ARG A 389 -13.25 11.97 20.37
CA ARG A 389 -12.00 11.70 19.66
C ARG A 389 -10.84 12.50 20.27
N PRO A 390 -9.78 11.84 20.76
CA PRO A 390 -8.61 12.55 21.27
C PRO A 390 -7.87 13.26 20.13
N SER A 391 -7.30 14.43 20.42
CA SER A 391 -6.46 15.15 19.44
C SER A 391 -5.15 14.44 19.17
N GLU A 392 -4.69 13.62 20.14
CA GLU A 392 -3.44 12.88 20.06
C GLU A 392 -3.58 11.49 20.68
N GLU A 393 -2.96 10.54 20.02
CA GLU A 393 -2.88 9.16 20.50
C GLU A 393 -1.43 8.70 20.41
N LEU A 394 -0.97 7.97 21.44
CA LEU A 394 0.34 7.32 21.45
C LEU A 394 0.18 5.90 21.99
N TYR A 395 0.69 4.93 21.26
CA TYR A 395 0.58 3.51 21.59
C TYR A 395 1.95 2.83 21.59
N ASP A 396 2.23 2.01 22.61
CA ASP A 396 3.37 1.11 22.67
C ASP A 396 2.96 -0.22 22.02
N LEU A 397 3.32 -0.41 20.76
CA LEU A 397 2.84 -1.55 19.97
C LEU A 397 3.43 -2.91 20.39
N ALA A 398 4.52 -2.91 21.18
CA ALA A 398 5.05 -4.15 21.75
C ALA A 398 4.15 -4.67 22.88
N LYS A 399 3.46 -3.79 23.59
CA LYS A 399 2.56 -4.12 24.71
C LYS A 399 1.09 -4.05 24.34
N ASP A 400 0.76 -3.21 23.37
CA ASP A 400 -0.60 -2.93 22.94
C ASP A 400 -0.71 -2.98 21.39
N PRO A 401 -0.64 -4.17 20.79
CA PRO A 401 -0.70 -4.35 19.34
C PRO A 401 -2.07 -3.97 18.74
N HIS A 402 -3.08 -3.79 19.59
CA HIS A 402 -4.43 -3.41 19.19
C HIS A 402 -4.72 -1.91 19.34
N GLU A 403 -3.75 -1.11 19.83
CA GLU A 403 -3.88 0.35 19.95
C GLU A 403 -5.12 0.75 20.77
N ILE A 404 -5.22 0.24 21.99
CA ILE A 404 -6.35 0.46 22.92
C ILE A 404 -5.97 1.46 24.00
N ASN A 405 -4.75 1.35 24.54
CA ASN A 405 -4.30 2.12 25.70
C ASN A 405 -3.55 3.38 25.24
N ASN A 406 -4.27 4.50 25.09
CA ASN A 406 -3.69 5.76 24.68
C ASN A 406 -2.80 6.37 25.77
N LEU A 407 -1.48 6.40 25.54
CA LEU A 407 -0.45 6.92 26.44
C LEU A 407 -0.21 8.43 26.32
N ALA A 408 -0.92 9.14 25.43
CA ALA A 408 -0.64 10.55 25.14
C ALA A 408 -0.86 11.50 26.34
N LYS A 409 -1.60 11.07 27.37
CA LYS A 409 -1.82 11.84 28.62
C LYS A 409 -0.98 11.34 29.79
N ASP A 410 -0.23 10.25 29.64
CA ASP A 410 0.63 9.75 30.71
C ASP A 410 1.95 10.54 30.75
N PRO A 411 2.28 11.23 31.86
CA PRO A 411 3.50 12.02 31.99
C PRO A 411 4.80 11.22 31.72
N LYS A 412 4.80 9.91 31.94
CA LYS A 412 5.94 9.03 31.70
C LYS A 412 6.34 8.97 30.22
N PHE A 413 5.44 9.29 29.31
CA PHE A 413 5.65 9.29 27.86
C PHE A 413 5.72 10.70 27.25
N ALA A 414 5.85 11.75 28.07
CA ALA A 414 5.86 13.13 27.60
C ALA A 414 6.97 13.43 26.58
N ASP A 415 8.19 12.91 26.79
CA ASP A 415 9.31 13.10 25.88
C ASP A 415 9.09 12.34 24.55
N GLU A 416 8.57 11.13 24.62
CA GLU A 416 8.25 10.34 23.42
C GLU A 416 7.14 11.02 22.61
N LEU A 417 6.11 11.54 23.27
CA LEU A 417 5.05 12.31 22.64
C LEU A 417 5.61 13.58 21.96
N LYS A 418 6.49 14.32 22.64
CA LYS A 418 7.15 15.52 22.10
C LYS A 418 8.00 15.18 20.86
N ARG A 419 8.74 14.07 20.91
CA ARG A 419 9.52 13.56 19.78
C ARG A 419 8.63 13.30 18.56
N HIS A 420 7.52 12.59 18.74
CA HIS A 420 6.61 12.23 17.65
C HIS A 420 5.87 13.44 17.07
N ARG A 421 5.47 14.41 17.88
CA ARG A 421 4.94 15.71 17.42
C ARG A 421 5.92 16.40 16.47
N LYS A 422 7.21 16.42 16.84
CA LYS A 422 8.27 17.02 16.03
C LYS A 422 8.43 16.28 14.68
N LEU A 423 8.35 14.95 14.66
CA LEU A 423 8.43 14.16 13.42
C LEU A 423 7.32 14.55 12.44
N ILE A 424 6.07 14.63 12.88
CA ILE A 424 4.94 15.07 12.03
C ILE A 424 5.15 16.50 11.54
N THR A 425 5.46 17.44 12.43
CA THR A 425 5.65 18.84 12.07
C THR A 425 6.76 19.02 11.04
N ASN A 426 7.89 18.35 11.24
CA ASN A 426 9.00 18.38 10.30
C ASN A 426 8.61 17.78 8.92
N TRP A 427 7.92 16.64 8.92
CA TRP A 427 7.45 16.03 7.70
C TRP A 427 6.44 16.92 6.95
N GLN A 428 5.44 17.49 7.63
CA GLN A 428 4.47 18.40 7.02
C GLN A 428 5.16 19.59 6.34
N LYS A 429 6.17 20.16 7.00
CA LYS A 429 6.94 21.28 6.46
C LYS A 429 7.81 20.85 5.28
N ALA A 430 8.49 19.72 5.38
CA ALA A 430 9.43 19.23 4.35
C ALA A 430 8.69 18.81 3.06
N THR A 431 7.48 18.26 3.20
CA THR A 431 6.69 17.74 2.06
C THR A 431 5.64 18.73 1.57
N ASP A 432 5.50 19.89 2.20
CA ASP A 432 4.42 20.84 1.91
C ASP A 432 3.04 20.14 1.88
N ASP A 433 2.72 19.45 2.98
CA ASP A 433 1.50 18.65 3.14
C ASP A 433 0.25 19.41 2.70
N LYS A 434 -0.26 19.10 1.51
CA LYS A 434 -1.44 19.78 0.94
C LYS A 434 -2.73 19.49 1.70
N GLY A 435 -2.79 18.42 2.48
CA GLY A 435 -3.94 18.10 3.32
C GLY A 435 -4.20 19.11 4.44
N GLN A 436 -3.24 19.98 4.76
CA GLN A 436 -3.48 21.10 5.70
C GLN A 436 -4.36 22.21 5.12
N TYR A 437 -4.55 22.23 3.80
CA TYR A 437 -5.40 23.21 3.14
C TYR A 437 -6.79 22.62 2.88
N PRO A 438 -7.85 23.43 2.98
CA PRO A 438 -9.20 22.97 2.64
C PRO A 438 -9.28 22.46 1.20
N GLU A 439 -9.99 21.36 0.97
CA GLU A 439 -10.29 20.89 -0.38
C GLU A 439 -11.01 21.97 -1.20
N SER A 440 -10.76 22.02 -2.50
CA SER A 440 -11.40 23.00 -3.38
C SER A 440 -12.93 22.84 -3.40
N ASP A 441 -13.65 23.94 -3.64
CA ASP A 441 -15.12 23.89 -3.76
C ASP A 441 -15.55 22.98 -4.92
N ALA A 442 -14.80 22.94 -6.02
CA ALA A 442 -15.06 22.05 -7.14
C ALA A 442 -14.91 20.57 -6.73
N GLY A 443 -13.88 20.24 -5.94
CA GLY A 443 -13.70 18.88 -5.39
C GLY A 443 -14.83 18.49 -4.45
N LEU A 444 -15.25 19.37 -3.54
CA LEU A 444 -16.39 19.13 -2.65
C LEU A 444 -17.70 19.00 -3.43
N GLN A 445 -17.91 19.81 -4.47
CA GLN A 445 -19.11 19.72 -5.32
C GLN A 445 -19.17 18.40 -6.08
N GLU A 446 -18.05 17.88 -6.57
CA GLU A 446 -17.96 16.56 -7.20
C GLU A 446 -18.46 15.46 -6.24
N VAL A 447 -18.07 15.52 -4.96
CA VAL A 447 -18.49 14.58 -3.94
C VAL A 447 -19.98 14.75 -3.60
N LEU A 448 -20.46 15.99 -3.46
CA LEU A 448 -21.87 16.29 -3.22
C LEU A 448 -22.75 15.73 -4.37
N ASN A 449 -22.36 15.91 -5.60
CA ASN A 449 -23.09 15.38 -6.76
C ASN A 449 -23.20 13.85 -6.72
N GLN A 450 -22.16 13.17 -6.28
CA GLN A 450 -22.13 11.70 -6.19
C GLN A 450 -22.89 11.17 -4.97
N TRP A 451 -22.71 11.77 -3.79
CA TRP A 451 -23.14 11.21 -2.51
C TRP A 451 -24.32 11.94 -1.85
N LYS A 452 -24.67 13.15 -2.33
CA LYS A 452 -25.86 13.91 -1.94
C LYS A 452 -25.99 14.05 -0.40
N ASN A 453 -27.09 13.58 0.16
CA ASN A 453 -27.42 13.68 1.58
C ASN A 453 -26.48 12.89 2.52
N ARG A 454 -25.61 12.05 1.97
CA ARG A 454 -24.59 11.36 2.78
C ARG A 454 -23.42 12.26 3.18
N CYS A 455 -23.25 13.39 2.52
CA CYS A 455 -22.23 14.39 2.82
C CYS A 455 -22.64 15.22 4.03
N VAL A 456 -22.47 14.71 5.25
CA VAL A 456 -22.95 15.33 6.49
C VAL A 456 -21.92 16.23 7.19
N ASN A 457 -20.65 16.17 6.80
CA ASN A 457 -19.60 16.97 7.41
C ASN A 457 -19.81 18.48 7.10
N PRO A 458 -19.52 19.39 8.06
CA PRO A 458 -19.80 20.83 7.93
C PRO A 458 -19.00 21.50 6.80
N GLU A 459 -17.87 20.94 6.40
CA GLU A 459 -17.05 21.45 5.29
C GLU A 459 -17.82 21.50 3.97
N TYR A 460 -18.84 20.66 3.79
CA TYR A 460 -19.70 20.65 2.60
C TYR A 460 -20.62 21.86 2.50
N ASP A 461 -20.91 22.55 3.61
CA ASP A 461 -21.79 23.73 3.61
C ASP A 461 -21.24 24.87 2.75
N ARG A 462 -19.92 24.95 2.63
CA ARG A 462 -19.24 25.89 1.74
C ARG A 462 -19.60 25.67 0.27
N ALA A 463 -19.68 24.42 -0.18
CA ALA A 463 -20.02 24.09 -1.55
C ALA A 463 -21.53 24.10 -1.83
N ARG A 464 -22.38 23.91 -0.80
CA ARG A 464 -23.86 23.99 -0.91
C ARG A 464 -24.37 25.41 -1.10
N LYS A 465 -23.63 26.43 -0.59
CA LYS A 465 -24.01 27.85 -0.65
C LYS A 465 -23.74 28.51 -2.00
N LYS A 466 -23.16 27.80 -2.93
CA LYS A 466 -22.90 28.21 -4.31
C LYS A 466 -23.86 27.54 -5.29
#